data_99a9d2db94f654424e944ccae7696294
#
_entry.id   99a9d2db94f654424e944ccae7696294
#
_cell.length_a   1.000
_cell.length_b   1.000
_cell.length_c   1.000
_cell.angle_alpha   90.00
_cell.angle_beta   90.00
_cell.angle_gamma   90.00
#
_symmetry.space_group_name_H-M   'P 1'
#
loop_
_entity.id
_entity.type
_entity.pdbx_description
1 polymer ?
#
loop_
_entity_poly.entity_id
_entity_poly.type
_entity_poly.pdbx_seq_one_letter_code
_entity_poly.pdbx_strand_id
1 'polypeptide(L)' 'MPLKSDIELNATGLICPEPLMLVRNRMREMQADEVLHIIATDPTTKRDLEQFCRFMKNEMLECKVSKEILEFWIRKGG' A
#
# COMPACT_ATOMS: atom_id res chain seq x y z
N MET A 1 16.70 7.67 -1.07
CA MET A 1 16.79 6.21 -0.99
C MET A 1 15.42 5.61 -0.79
N PRO A 2 15.09 4.56 -1.55
CA PRO A 2 13.82 3.91 -1.30
C PRO A 2 13.81 3.20 0.05
N LEU A 3 12.64 3.16 0.66
CA LEU A 3 12.47 2.44 1.90
C LEU A 3 12.63 0.94 1.64
N LYS A 4 13.18 0.28 2.65
CA LYS A 4 13.31 -1.17 2.58
C LYS A 4 11.95 -1.80 2.79
N SER A 5 11.60 -2.74 1.94
CA SER A 5 10.31 -3.44 2.08
C SER A 5 10.55 -4.94 2.21
N ASP A 6 9.67 -5.59 2.94
CA ASP A 6 9.74 -7.04 3.12
C ASP A 6 8.95 -7.76 2.04
N ILE A 7 7.89 -7.13 1.55
CA ILE A 7 7.01 -7.73 0.55
C ILE A 7 6.66 -6.67 -0.49
N GLU A 8 6.57 -7.08 -1.75
CA GLU A 8 6.15 -6.18 -2.83
C GLU A 8 4.84 -6.66 -3.42
N LEU A 9 3.98 -5.69 -3.77
CA LEU A 9 2.69 -5.96 -4.35
C LEU A 9 2.49 -5.10 -5.59
N ASN A 10 2.27 -5.76 -6.72
CA ASN A 10 2.03 -5.06 -7.98
C ASN A 10 0.53 -4.96 -8.22
N ALA A 11 0.01 -3.74 -8.16
CA ALA A 11 -1.40 -3.46 -8.40
C ALA A 11 -1.60 -2.57 -9.62
N THR A 12 -0.61 -2.53 -10.52
CA THR A 12 -0.72 -1.73 -11.74
C THR A 12 -1.84 -2.27 -12.63
N GLY A 13 -2.55 -1.36 -13.26
CA GLY A 13 -3.64 -1.73 -14.16
C GLY A 13 -4.95 -2.04 -13.47
N LEU A 14 -4.94 -2.12 -12.14
CA LEU A 14 -6.17 -2.38 -11.39
C LEU A 14 -6.85 -1.08 -11.01
N ILE A 15 -8.18 -1.12 -10.95
CA ILE A 15 -8.97 0.04 -10.58
C ILE A 15 -9.72 -0.24 -9.27
N CYS A 16 -10.05 0.83 -8.57
CA CYS A 16 -10.78 0.76 -7.32
C CYS A 16 -12.02 -0.13 -7.46
N PRO A 17 -12.28 -1.03 -6.51
CA PRO A 17 -11.59 -1.21 -5.22
C PRO A 17 -10.52 -2.30 -5.22
N GLU A 18 -10.09 -2.79 -6.37
CA GLU A 18 -9.18 -3.92 -6.45
C GLU A 18 -7.83 -3.71 -5.77
N PRO A 19 -7.16 -2.55 -5.96
CA PRO A 19 -5.87 -2.35 -5.28
C PRO A 19 -6.01 -2.44 -3.76
N LEU A 20 -7.07 -1.84 -3.21
CA LEU A 20 -7.31 -1.88 -1.78
C LEU A 20 -7.54 -3.30 -1.29
N MET A 21 -8.27 -4.09 -2.06
CA MET A 21 -8.55 -5.47 -1.69
C MET A 21 -7.28 -6.31 -1.67
N LEU A 22 -6.39 -6.11 -2.63
CA LEU A 22 -5.12 -6.82 -2.68
C LEU A 22 -4.25 -6.45 -1.48
N VAL A 23 -4.17 -5.17 -1.16
CA VAL A 23 -3.38 -4.69 -0.03
C VAL A 23 -3.92 -5.29 1.27
N ARG A 24 -5.23 -5.24 1.42
CA ARG A 24 -5.87 -5.76 2.63
C ARG A 24 -5.60 -7.25 2.82
N ASN A 25 -5.71 -8.03 1.74
CA ASN A 25 -5.46 -9.45 1.82
C ASN A 25 -4.01 -9.77 2.13
N ARG A 26 -3.09 -9.02 1.51
CA ARG A 26 -1.67 -9.24 1.74
C ARG A 26 -1.27 -8.86 3.16
N MET A 27 -1.78 -7.73 3.64
CA MET A 27 -1.47 -7.27 4.99
C MET A 27 -1.94 -8.29 6.05
N ARG A 28 -3.01 -8.98 5.75
CA ARG A 28 -3.55 -9.98 6.67
C ARG A 28 -2.57 -11.14 6.89
N GLU A 29 -1.75 -11.42 5.90
CA GLU A 29 -0.76 -12.51 5.97
C GLU A 29 0.58 -12.04 6.52
N MET A 30 0.75 -10.74 6.69
CA MET A 30 2.02 -10.18 7.15
C MET A 30 2.09 -10.16 8.67
N GLN A 31 3.34 -10.14 9.16
CA GLN A 31 3.57 -10.00 10.59
C GLN A 31 3.73 -8.53 10.95
N ALA A 32 3.55 -8.22 12.23
CA ALA A 32 3.69 -6.85 12.71
C ALA A 32 5.07 -6.29 12.35
N ASP A 33 5.10 -5.03 11.98
CA ASP A 33 6.30 -4.27 11.61
C ASP A 33 6.86 -4.61 10.24
N GLU A 34 6.28 -5.57 9.53
CA GLU A 34 6.70 -5.80 8.14
C GLU A 34 6.19 -4.67 7.26
N VAL A 35 6.97 -4.35 6.23
CA VAL A 35 6.66 -3.25 5.31
C VAL A 35 6.25 -3.80 3.95
N LEU A 36 5.10 -3.34 3.46
CA LEU A 36 4.58 -3.70 2.16
C LEU A 36 4.81 -2.56 1.18
N HIS A 37 5.44 -2.84 0.06
CA HIS A 37 5.64 -1.88 -1.01
C HIS A 37 4.59 -2.14 -2.10
N ILE A 38 3.75 -1.16 -2.35
CA ILE A 38 2.65 -1.28 -3.33
C ILE A 38 2.91 -0.35 -4.50
N ILE A 39 2.72 -0.87 -5.71
CA ILE A 39 2.78 -0.06 -6.92
C ILE A 39 1.41 -0.09 -7.57
N ALA A 40 0.84 1.07 -7.85
CA ALA A 40 -0.50 1.18 -8.42
C ALA A 40 -0.56 2.26 -9.48
N THR A 41 -1.61 2.24 -10.28
CA THR A 41 -1.81 3.25 -11.32
C THR A 41 -3.13 3.99 -11.21
N ASP A 42 -4.04 3.52 -10.35
CA ASP A 42 -5.31 4.21 -10.13
C ASP A 42 -5.12 5.35 -9.12
N PRO A 43 -5.39 6.60 -9.54
CA PRO A 43 -5.16 7.75 -8.65
C PRO A 43 -5.98 7.70 -7.35
N THR A 44 -7.11 7.00 -7.32
CA THR A 44 -7.90 6.92 -6.09
C THR A 44 -7.27 6.00 -5.05
N THR A 45 -6.26 5.23 -5.44
CA THR A 45 -5.59 4.31 -4.52
C THR A 45 -4.97 5.04 -3.32
N LYS A 46 -4.43 6.23 -3.55
CA LYS A 46 -3.82 6.98 -2.47
C LYS A 46 -4.81 7.25 -1.34
N ARG A 47 -5.97 7.77 -1.69
CA ARG A 47 -7.00 8.08 -0.69
C ARG A 47 -7.48 6.82 0.00
N ASP A 48 -7.70 5.77 -0.78
CA ASP A 48 -8.20 4.52 -0.23
C ASP A 48 -7.21 3.91 0.76
N LEU A 49 -5.92 3.93 0.41
CA LEU A 49 -4.90 3.35 1.30
C LEU A 49 -4.66 4.22 2.53
N GLU A 50 -4.79 5.53 2.40
CA GLU A 50 -4.68 6.40 3.56
C GLU A 50 -5.79 6.12 4.57
N GLN A 51 -7.00 5.94 4.09
CA GLN A 51 -8.12 5.58 4.96
C GLN A 51 -7.95 4.20 5.56
N PHE A 52 -7.49 3.25 4.75
CA PHE A 52 -7.23 1.89 5.22
C PHE A 52 -6.20 1.88 6.34
N CYS A 53 -5.10 2.61 6.17
CA CYS A 53 -4.06 2.67 7.19
C CYS A 53 -4.58 3.23 8.50
N ARG A 54 -5.37 4.30 8.40
CA ARG A 54 -5.96 4.92 9.59
C ARG A 54 -6.91 3.96 10.30
N PHE A 55 -7.73 3.28 9.51
CA PHE A 55 -8.76 2.39 10.05
C PHE A 55 -8.18 1.15 10.69
N MET A 56 -7.16 0.58 10.06
CA MET A 56 -6.55 -0.67 10.52
C MET A 56 -5.29 -0.46 11.36
N LYS A 57 -4.99 0.79 11.68
CA LYS A 57 -3.83 1.16 12.50
C LYS A 57 -2.51 0.70 11.90
N ASN A 58 -2.41 0.76 10.58
CA ASN A 58 -1.15 0.57 9.87
C ASN A 58 -0.53 1.94 9.62
N GLU A 59 0.76 1.97 9.35
CA GLU A 59 1.47 3.22 9.14
C GLU A 59 1.94 3.34 7.71
N MET A 60 1.50 4.40 7.02
CA MET A 60 2.02 4.70 5.70
C MET A 60 3.34 5.45 5.86
N LEU A 61 4.43 4.74 5.62
CA LEU A 61 5.76 5.31 5.81
C LEU A 61 6.12 6.31 4.73
N GLU A 62 5.72 6.02 3.49
CA GLU A 62 6.00 6.92 2.39
C GLU A 62 5.01 6.68 1.26
N CYS A 63 4.77 7.74 0.50
CA CYS A 63 3.93 7.68 -0.68
C CYS A 63 4.58 8.52 -1.76
N LYS A 64 4.79 7.95 -2.93
CA LYS A 64 5.34 8.67 -4.08
C LYS A 64 4.34 8.64 -5.21
N VAL A 65 4.07 9.81 -5.77
CA VAL A 65 3.19 9.94 -6.92
C VAL A 65 3.99 10.56 -8.06
N SER A 66 4.05 9.86 -9.19
CA SER A 66 4.82 10.29 -10.34
C SER A 66 4.03 9.99 -11.60
N LYS A 67 3.54 11.03 -12.28
CA LYS A 67 2.70 10.90 -13.46
C LYS A 67 1.58 9.88 -13.25
N GLU A 68 1.75 8.67 -13.79
CA GLU A 68 0.71 7.65 -13.72
C GLU A 68 1.03 6.53 -12.74
N ILE A 69 2.11 6.66 -11.98
CA ILE A 69 2.55 5.61 -11.07
C ILE A 69 2.49 6.13 -9.64
N LEU A 70 1.86 5.33 -8.79
CA LEU A 70 1.78 5.60 -7.36
C LEU A 70 2.50 4.49 -6.61
N GLU A 71 3.34 4.85 -5.66
CA GLU A 71 4.04 3.88 -4.83
C GLU A 71 3.77 4.17 -3.37
N PHE A 72 3.60 3.12 -2.60
CA PHE A 72 3.29 3.24 -1.19
C PHE A 72 4.13 2.26 -0.39
N TRP A 73 4.57 2.71 0.78
CA TRP A 73 5.28 1.86 1.73
C TRP A 73 4.48 1.88 3.03
N ILE A 74 3.89 0.74 3.38
CA ILE A 74 3.00 0.65 4.52
C ILE A 74 3.54 -0.39 5.50
N ARG A 75 3.73 0.03 6.75
CA ARG A 75 4.17 -0.87 7.80
C ARG A 75 2.94 -1.40 8.54
N LYS A 76 2.91 -2.72 8.70
CA LYS A 76 1.78 -3.34 9.38
C LYS A 76 1.81 -3.04 10.87
N GLY A 77 0.68 -2.60 11.41
CA GLY A 77 0.51 -2.35 12.83
C GLY A 77 0.42 -3.65 13.62
N GLY A 78 0.70 -3.53 14.89
CA GLY A 78 0.72 -4.64 15.80
C GLY A 78 -0.65 -5.22 16.21
#